data_9d3607bde0feefcdfdef2a78f7163d46
#
_entry.id   9d3607bde0feefcdfdef2a78f7163d46
#
_cell.length_a   1.000
_cell.length_b   1.000
_cell.length_c   1.000
_cell.angle_alpha   90.00
_cell.angle_beta   90.00
_cell.angle_gamma   90.00
#
_symmetry.space_group_name_H-M   'P 1'
#
loop_
_entity.id
_entity.type
_entity.pdbx_description
1 polymer ?
#
loop_
_entity_poly.entity_id
_entity_poly.type
_entity_poly.pdbx_seq_one_letter_code
_entity_poly.pdbx_strand_id
1 'polypeptide(L)'
;EQQQKTLRLKPEATQRTLDLDLRQPNDLARSHLLHRLRLIGVAWGRVSRTGSSARGTFHEIWDLQWQPEFAVSLIEASQWGQTLETAASAASLERADKAETLAALSQLVQGALLADLGAAVQAITRILENRAAVSGDTLQLLQALPPLANVFRYGNVRQTDTGMVAHMLDSLIVRAAIGLPLACSGIGDDSADPLRSTLLAAHSAVALRDAPEQTQAWQRALRLLADASSAHPLLQGLATRLLLDEGVWQASDAAQALSLHLSSGAEPLKAAAWLEGFLNRNAMVLLHDAQLWQLVNDWLCSLGEAHFVHILPLVRRTFSGFSASERNDLGQRARQGGTAHANSHAAAASSAPPWDFELAALPVPLLQTILGVAA
;
A
#
# COMPACT_ATOMS: atom_id res chain seq x y z
N GLU A 1 23.88 -6.00 29.84
CA GLU A 1 25.12 -6.80 29.72
C GLU A 1 24.88 -8.29 29.93
N GLN A 2 24.20 -8.72 31.04
CA GLN A 2 24.00 -10.15 31.32
C GLN A 2 23.22 -10.85 30.19
N GLN A 3 22.14 -10.26 29.69
CA GLN A 3 21.38 -10.80 28.56
C GLN A 3 22.17 -10.77 27.24
N GLN A 4 22.97 -9.74 26.99
CA GLN A 4 23.87 -9.69 25.85
C GLN A 4 24.88 -10.82 25.84
N LYS A 5 25.51 -11.11 27.03
CA LYS A 5 26.43 -12.23 27.19
C LYS A 5 25.76 -13.57 26.95
N THR A 6 24.58 -13.78 27.54
CA THR A 6 23.77 -15.01 27.34
C THR A 6 23.41 -15.23 25.86
N LEU A 7 23.05 -14.18 25.16
CA LEU A 7 22.65 -14.24 23.74
C LEU A 7 23.86 -14.14 22.79
N ARG A 8 25.10 -14.07 23.30
CA ARG A 8 26.34 -13.92 22.52
C ARG A 8 26.32 -12.70 21.56
N LEU A 9 25.65 -11.63 21.96
CA LEU A 9 25.65 -10.36 21.26
C LEU A 9 26.69 -9.43 21.90
N LYS A 10 27.72 -9.04 21.13
CA LYS A 10 28.75 -8.11 21.62
C LYS A 10 28.40 -6.69 21.23
N PRO A 11 28.41 -5.71 22.15
CA PRO A 11 28.13 -4.30 21.82
C PRO A 11 29.24 -3.63 21.00
N GLU A 12 30.45 -4.19 21.08
CA GLU A 12 31.69 -3.61 20.52
C GLU A 12 31.78 -3.76 18.96
N ALA A 13 30.92 -4.57 18.35
CA ALA A 13 30.90 -4.67 16.89
C ALA A 13 30.33 -3.39 16.30
N THR A 14 31.16 -2.59 15.63
CA THR A 14 30.79 -1.30 15.02
C THR A 14 29.68 -1.45 13.98
N GLN A 15 29.66 -2.55 13.25
CA GLN A 15 28.58 -2.89 12.32
C GLN A 15 28.53 -4.42 12.11
N ARG A 16 27.33 -5.00 12.23
CA ARG A 16 27.13 -6.44 12.02
C ARG A 16 25.72 -6.71 11.53
N THR A 17 25.58 -7.54 10.51
CA THR A 17 24.28 -8.10 10.10
C THR A 17 24.04 -9.43 10.80
N LEU A 18 22.85 -9.61 11.38
CA LEU A 18 22.37 -10.85 11.96
C LEU A 18 21.19 -11.36 11.14
N ASP A 19 21.23 -12.64 10.82
CA ASP A 19 20.08 -13.39 10.27
C ASP A 19 19.54 -14.27 11.40
N LEU A 20 18.35 -13.97 11.89
CA LEU A 20 17.70 -14.65 13.00
C LEU A 20 16.58 -15.55 12.47
N ASP A 21 16.71 -16.85 12.68
CA ASP A 21 15.62 -17.82 12.44
C ASP A 21 14.72 -17.88 13.67
N LEU A 22 13.55 -17.30 13.59
CA LEU A 22 12.60 -17.18 14.71
C LEU A 22 12.05 -18.54 15.21
N ARG A 23 12.29 -19.62 14.49
CA ARG A 23 11.97 -20.99 14.93
C ARG A 23 12.97 -21.51 15.96
N GLN A 24 14.15 -20.88 16.04
CA GLN A 24 15.18 -21.23 16.99
C GLN A 24 15.02 -20.41 18.28
N PRO A 25 14.92 -21.04 19.47
CA PRO A 25 14.67 -20.34 20.73
C PRO A 25 15.71 -19.24 21.04
N ASN A 26 16.99 -19.50 20.73
CA ASN A 26 18.06 -18.53 20.95
C ASN A 26 17.92 -17.30 20.02
N ASP A 27 17.53 -17.49 18.78
CA ASP A 27 17.37 -16.39 17.84
C ASP A 27 16.07 -15.61 18.12
N LEU A 28 15.02 -16.29 18.55
CA LEU A 28 13.81 -15.66 19.04
C LEU A 28 14.10 -14.77 20.26
N ALA A 29 14.88 -15.27 21.24
CA ALA A 29 15.27 -14.47 22.41
C ALA A 29 16.14 -13.25 22.03
N ARG A 30 16.99 -13.37 21.01
CA ARG A 30 17.74 -12.23 20.44
C ARG A 30 16.82 -11.20 19.79
N SER A 31 15.85 -11.65 19.04
CA SER A 31 14.84 -10.78 18.43
C SER A 31 14.05 -10.02 19.50
N HIS A 32 13.55 -10.71 20.56
CA HIS A 32 12.86 -10.06 21.66
C HIS A 32 13.75 -9.00 22.36
N LEU A 33 15.02 -9.31 22.59
CA LEU A 33 15.97 -8.35 23.17
C LEU A 33 16.08 -7.08 22.30
N LEU A 34 16.27 -7.24 20.99
CA LEU A 34 16.43 -6.12 20.09
C LEU A 34 15.16 -5.26 19.97
N HIS A 35 13.99 -5.90 19.95
CA HIS A 35 12.70 -5.19 19.97
C HIS A 35 12.48 -4.43 21.29
N ARG A 36 12.81 -5.02 22.46
CA ARG A 36 12.73 -4.36 23.77
C ARG A 36 13.64 -3.13 23.85
N LEU A 37 14.87 -3.23 23.32
CA LEU A 37 15.79 -2.10 23.25
C LEU A 37 15.24 -0.94 22.42
N ARG A 38 14.62 -1.23 21.29
CA ARG A 38 13.96 -0.19 20.46
C ARG A 38 12.85 0.53 21.21
N LEU A 39 12.07 -0.19 22.02
CA LEU A 39 10.98 0.40 22.81
C LEU A 39 11.47 1.37 23.89
N ILE A 40 12.70 1.23 24.39
CA ILE A 40 13.31 2.18 25.31
C ILE A 40 14.22 3.23 24.63
N GLY A 41 14.15 3.34 23.30
CA GLY A 41 14.92 4.34 22.55
C GLY A 41 16.33 3.92 22.15
N VAL A 42 16.75 2.68 22.44
CA VAL A 42 18.05 2.13 22.05
C VAL A 42 17.95 1.42 20.72
N ALA A 43 18.18 2.14 19.64
CA ALA A 43 18.10 1.60 18.27
C ALA A 43 19.41 0.89 17.84
N TRP A 44 19.95 0.01 18.68
CA TRP A 44 21.16 -0.77 18.39
C TRP A 44 20.98 -1.63 17.13
N GLY A 45 19.79 -2.23 16.93
CA GLY A 45 19.44 -2.99 15.74
C GLY A 45 18.34 -2.32 14.92
N ARG A 46 18.51 -2.34 13.59
CA ARG A 46 17.47 -1.98 12.63
C ARG A 46 17.13 -3.21 11.81
N VAL A 47 15.84 -3.52 11.68
CA VAL A 47 15.38 -4.57 10.77
C VAL A 47 15.56 -4.07 9.35
N SER A 48 16.49 -4.69 8.59
CA SER A 48 16.76 -4.32 7.20
C SER A 48 15.81 -5.02 6.24
N ARG A 49 15.43 -6.26 6.55
CA ARG A 49 14.44 -7.03 5.78
C ARG A 49 13.71 -8.00 6.70
N THR A 50 12.41 -8.09 6.52
CA THR A 50 11.57 -9.13 7.08
C THR A 50 11.14 -10.04 5.94
N GLY A 51 11.59 -11.33 5.99
CA GLY A 51 11.23 -12.32 4.98
C GLY A 51 11.73 -11.92 3.58
N SER A 52 13.02 -12.08 3.29
CA SER A 52 13.43 -12.07 1.89
C SER A 52 12.74 -13.24 1.19
N SER A 53 12.26 -13.05 -0.02
CA SER A 53 11.58 -14.06 -0.85
C SER A 53 12.37 -15.38 -1.02
N ALA A 54 13.67 -15.39 -0.66
CA ALA A 54 14.54 -16.56 -0.73
C ALA A 54 14.56 -17.42 0.55
N ARG A 55 14.16 -16.88 1.75
CA ARG A 55 14.29 -17.59 3.04
C ARG A 55 13.01 -17.70 3.86
N GLY A 56 11.89 -17.17 3.35
CA GLY A 56 10.58 -17.27 4.00
C GLY A 56 10.35 -16.24 5.13
N THR A 57 9.15 -16.26 5.72
CA THR A 57 8.68 -15.30 6.73
C THR A 57 9.25 -15.55 8.14
N PHE A 58 10.07 -16.59 8.31
CA PHE A 58 10.62 -17.01 9.61
C PHE A 58 11.94 -16.35 9.97
N HIS A 59 12.49 -15.53 9.08
CA HIS A 59 13.78 -14.88 9.27
C HIS A 59 13.63 -13.38 9.45
N GLU A 60 14.37 -12.83 10.43
CA GLU A 60 14.58 -11.40 10.60
C GLU A 60 16.06 -11.07 10.35
N ILE A 61 16.29 -10.16 9.41
CA ILE A 61 17.65 -9.66 9.15
C ILE A 61 17.81 -8.33 9.86
N TRP A 62 18.74 -8.29 10.81
CA TRP A 62 19.04 -7.13 11.62
C TRP A 62 20.41 -6.57 11.30
N ASP A 63 20.49 -5.27 11.03
CA ASP A 63 21.74 -4.53 10.97
C ASP A 63 21.99 -3.88 12.32
N LEU A 64 23.04 -4.37 13.00
CA LEU A 64 23.44 -3.88 14.33
C LEU A 64 24.53 -2.84 14.16
N GLN A 65 24.34 -1.68 14.78
CA GLN A 65 25.37 -0.64 14.88
C GLN A 65 25.29 -0.01 16.27
N TRP A 66 26.30 -0.25 17.09
CA TRP A 66 26.37 0.37 18.40
C TRP A 66 26.78 1.83 18.29
N GLN A 67 26.13 2.70 19.06
CA GLN A 67 26.46 4.10 19.21
C GLN A 67 26.71 4.42 20.67
N PRO A 68 27.73 5.26 21.03
CA PRO A 68 28.05 5.60 22.43
C PRO A 68 26.87 6.18 23.20
N GLU A 69 26.00 6.92 22.52
CA GLU A 69 24.79 7.56 23.06
C GLU A 69 23.81 6.54 23.65
N PHE A 70 23.83 5.30 23.18
CA PHE A 70 22.97 4.24 23.72
C PHE A 70 23.30 3.89 25.18
N ALA A 71 24.52 4.16 25.65
CA ALA A 71 24.86 4.00 27.06
C ALA A 71 24.06 4.98 27.92
N VAL A 72 23.93 6.22 27.48
CA VAL A 72 23.12 7.25 28.16
C VAL A 72 21.65 6.87 28.13
N SER A 73 21.12 6.49 26.95
CA SER A 73 19.72 6.06 26.80
C SER A 73 19.37 4.86 27.70
N LEU A 74 20.32 3.94 27.91
CA LEU A 74 20.13 2.82 28.84
C LEU A 74 20.06 3.27 30.31
N ILE A 75 20.86 4.26 30.69
CA ILE A 75 20.80 4.85 32.05
C ILE A 75 19.46 5.57 32.24
N GLU A 76 19.06 6.39 31.28
CA GLU A 76 17.77 7.08 31.30
C GLU A 76 16.59 6.10 31.35
N ALA A 77 16.67 4.99 30.64
CA ALA A 77 15.64 3.95 30.66
C ALA A 77 15.46 3.27 32.03
N SER A 78 16.41 3.42 32.96
CA SER A 78 16.31 2.88 34.33
C SER A 78 15.15 3.51 35.12
N GLN A 79 14.65 4.70 34.72
CA GLN A 79 13.47 5.34 35.30
C GLN A 79 12.20 4.51 35.09
N TRP A 80 12.13 3.71 34.03
CA TRP A 80 10.96 2.88 33.70
C TRP A 80 11.02 1.49 34.35
N GLY A 81 12.17 1.05 34.84
CA GLY A 81 12.29 -0.25 35.50
C GLY A 81 13.72 -0.77 35.59
N GLN A 82 13.90 -1.75 36.46
CA GLN A 82 15.24 -2.37 36.74
C GLN A 82 15.60 -3.47 35.71
N THR A 83 14.63 -4.04 35.04
CA THR A 83 14.84 -5.03 33.97
C THR A 83 14.46 -4.45 32.61
N LEU A 84 15.07 -4.98 31.55
CA LEU A 84 14.75 -4.53 30.19
C LEU A 84 13.27 -4.74 29.85
N GLU A 85 12.67 -5.80 30.37
CA GLU A 85 11.27 -6.13 30.15
C GLU A 85 10.34 -5.12 30.83
N THR A 86 10.58 -4.85 32.13
CA THR A 86 9.79 -3.87 32.88
C THR A 86 9.96 -2.46 32.31
N ALA A 87 11.20 -2.08 31.95
CA ALA A 87 11.48 -0.78 31.35
C ALA A 87 10.80 -0.62 29.98
N ALA A 88 10.88 -1.63 29.11
CA ALA A 88 10.24 -1.58 27.79
C ALA A 88 8.71 -1.55 27.91
N SER A 89 8.12 -2.28 28.85
CA SER A 89 6.68 -2.24 29.12
C SER A 89 6.22 -0.87 29.58
N ALA A 90 6.88 -0.30 30.58
CA ALA A 90 6.51 1.02 31.14
C ALA A 90 6.73 2.15 30.12
N ALA A 91 7.85 2.13 29.39
CA ALA A 91 8.11 3.11 28.32
C ALA A 91 7.06 3.03 27.19
N SER A 92 6.59 1.82 26.85
CA SER A 92 5.55 1.63 25.84
C SER A 92 4.20 2.18 26.30
N LEU A 93 3.83 1.99 27.57
CA LEU A 93 2.61 2.52 28.17
C LEU A 93 2.63 4.06 28.23
N GLU A 94 3.75 4.65 28.68
CA GLU A 94 3.89 6.11 28.70
C GLU A 94 3.77 6.72 27.30
N ARG A 95 4.35 6.06 26.29
CA ARG A 95 4.19 6.50 24.89
C ARG A 95 2.78 6.31 24.39
N ALA A 96 2.07 5.26 24.80
CA ALA A 96 0.69 5.04 24.42
C ALA A 96 -0.24 6.12 25.00
N ASP A 97 -0.01 6.57 26.22
CA ASP A 97 -0.77 7.67 26.82
C ASP A 97 -0.55 8.99 26.08
N LYS A 98 0.69 9.24 25.59
CA LYS A 98 1.08 10.43 24.85
C LYS A 98 0.79 10.35 23.35
N ALA A 99 0.42 9.18 22.81
CA ALA A 99 0.21 8.99 21.40
C ALA A 99 -0.98 9.83 20.89
N GLU A 100 -0.79 10.59 19.83
CA GLU A 100 -1.83 11.46 19.27
C GLU A 100 -2.69 10.75 18.21
N THR A 101 -2.17 9.68 17.59
CA THR A 101 -2.83 8.99 16.48
C THR A 101 -3.08 7.51 16.77
N LEU A 102 -4.13 6.94 16.16
CA LEU A 102 -4.40 5.51 16.23
C LEU A 102 -3.29 4.68 15.59
N ALA A 103 -2.64 5.20 14.54
CA ALA A 103 -1.51 4.54 13.89
C ALA A 103 -0.32 4.39 14.85
N ALA A 104 0.01 5.43 15.66
CA ALA A 104 1.07 5.37 16.65
C ALA A 104 0.76 4.32 17.73
N LEU A 105 -0.48 4.24 18.21
CA LEU A 105 -0.91 3.20 19.14
C LEU A 105 -0.79 1.81 18.53
N SER A 106 -1.23 1.62 17.29
CA SER A 106 -1.11 0.35 16.57
C SER A 106 0.35 -0.09 16.39
N GLN A 107 1.26 0.85 16.10
CA GLN A 107 2.69 0.58 16.05
C GLN A 107 3.26 0.15 17.41
N LEU A 108 2.78 0.75 18.51
CA LEU A 108 3.19 0.35 19.87
C LEU A 108 2.66 -1.05 20.22
N VAL A 109 1.42 -1.41 19.84
CA VAL A 109 0.89 -2.77 19.98
C VAL A 109 1.78 -3.76 19.23
N GLN A 110 2.09 -3.48 17.97
CA GLN A 110 2.99 -4.31 17.16
C GLN A 110 4.38 -4.44 17.82
N GLY A 111 4.98 -3.33 18.25
CA GLY A 111 6.29 -3.31 18.89
C GLY A 111 6.33 -4.10 20.21
N ALA A 112 5.31 -3.95 21.05
CA ALA A 112 5.17 -4.67 22.32
C ALA A 112 4.99 -6.18 22.09
N LEU A 113 4.25 -6.56 21.07
CA LEU A 113 4.03 -7.96 20.71
C LEU A 113 5.32 -8.60 20.17
N LEU A 114 6.06 -7.92 19.28
CA LEU A 114 7.35 -8.38 18.79
C LEU A 114 8.41 -8.46 19.90
N ALA A 115 8.26 -7.69 20.95
CA ALA A 115 9.11 -7.69 22.15
C ALA A 115 8.68 -8.73 23.21
N ASP A 116 7.61 -9.47 22.98
CA ASP A 116 7.03 -10.43 23.94
C ASP A 116 6.67 -9.77 25.28
N LEU A 117 5.88 -8.68 25.22
CA LEU A 117 5.44 -7.89 26.37
C LEU A 117 3.90 -7.99 26.51
N GLY A 118 3.38 -9.18 26.84
CA GLY A 118 1.94 -9.47 26.84
C GLY A 118 1.09 -8.50 27.66
N ALA A 119 1.52 -8.10 28.85
CA ALA A 119 0.81 -7.13 29.69
C ALA A 119 0.74 -5.74 29.02
N ALA A 120 1.81 -5.28 28.38
CA ALA A 120 1.82 -4.03 27.65
C ALA A 120 0.91 -4.10 26.41
N VAL A 121 0.91 -5.22 25.68
CA VAL A 121 0.00 -5.45 24.54
C VAL A 121 -1.46 -5.27 24.99
N GLN A 122 -1.86 -5.94 26.08
CA GLN A 122 -3.24 -5.84 26.58
C GLN A 122 -3.62 -4.41 26.97
N ALA A 123 -2.74 -3.70 27.69
CA ALA A 123 -3.00 -2.35 28.15
C ALA A 123 -3.09 -1.35 26.97
N ILE A 124 -2.13 -1.42 26.02
CA ILE A 124 -2.11 -0.51 24.86
C ILE A 124 -3.30 -0.80 23.92
N THR A 125 -3.68 -2.07 23.74
CA THR A 125 -4.86 -2.42 22.94
C THR A 125 -6.14 -1.82 23.53
N ARG A 126 -6.32 -1.82 24.86
CA ARG A 126 -7.46 -1.15 25.51
C ARG A 126 -7.46 0.36 25.27
N ILE A 127 -6.30 1.01 25.35
CA ILE A 127 -6.18 2.45 25.03
C ILE A 127 -6.58 2.70 23.56
N LEU A 128 -6.11 1.86 22.65
CA LEU A 128 -6.46 1.92 21.22
C LEU A 128 -7.95 1.73 20.99
N GLU A 129 -8.58 0.73 21.63
CA GLU A 129 -10.02 0.48 21.56
C GLU A 129 -10.84 1.70 22.01
N ASN A 130 -10.50 2.27 23.16
CA ASN A 130 -11.18 3.43 23.71
C ASN A 130 -11.07 4.65 22.78
N ARG A 131 -9.88 4.92 22.26
CA ARG A 131 -9.67 6.04 21.34
C ARG A 131 -10.32 5.80 19.98
N ALA A 132 -10.23 4.59 19.46
CA ALA A 132 -10.89 4.23 18.22
C ALA A 132 -12.41 4.33 18.36
N ALA A 133 -13.01 3.95 19.50
CA ALA A 133 -14.45 4.01 19.73
C ALA A 133 -15.02 5.42 19.55
N VAL A 134 -14.29 6.45 19.93
CA VAL A 134 -14.71 7.86 19.82
C VAL A 134 -14.20 8.54 18.53
N SER A 135 -13.29 7.91 17.78
CA SER A 135 -12.77 8.48 16.56
C SER A 135 -13.77 8.37 15.41
N GLY A 136 -14.15 9.50 14.84
CA GLY A 136 -14.89 9.59 13.57
C GLY A 136 -13.99 9.72 12.34
N ASP A 137 -12.66 9.78 12.51
CA ASP A 137 -11.69 9.99 11.44
C ASP A 137 -11.32 8.67 10.77
N THR A 138 -11.91 8.44 9.61
CA THR A 138 -11.67 7.23 8.79
C THR A 138 -10.22 7.11 8.36
N LEU A 139 -9.51 8.22 8.09
CA LEU A 139 -8.10 8.18 7.71
C LEU A 139 -7.24 7.60 8.84
N GLN A 140 -7.46 8.00 10.08
CA GLN A 140 -6.78 7.42 11.25
C GLN A 140 -7.09 5.93 11.42
N LEU A 141 -8.35 5.52 11.19
CA LEU A 141 -8.73 4.11 11.22
C LEU A 141 -7.97 3.31 10.16
N LEU A 142 -7.93 3.79 8.90
CA LEU A 142 -7.18 3.14 7.81
C LEU A 142 -5.68 3.02 8.12
N GLN A 143 -5.08 4.08 8.65
CA GLN A 143 -3.65 4.10 9.01
C GLN A 143 -3.31 3.17 10.19
N ALA A 144 -4.27 2.84 11.03
CA ALA A 144 -4.09 1.92 12.15
C ALA A 144 -4.07 0.43 11.73
N LEU A 145 -4.64 0.08 10.58
CA LEU A 145 -4.77 -1.32 10.15
C LEU A 145 -3.43 -2.01 9.87
N PRO A 146 -2.48 -1.43 9.09
CA PRO A 146 -1.27 -2.14 8.68
C PRO A 146 -0.38 -2.61 9.83
N PRO A 147 -0.09 -1.82 10.89
CA PRO A 147 0.71 -2.28 12.01
C PRO A 147 0.08 -3.46 12.76
N LEU A 148 -1.25 -3.45 12.94
CA LEU A 148 -1.97 -4.53 13.59
C LEU A 148 -1.98 -5.81 12.74
N ALA A 149 -2.23 -5.67 11.43
CA ALA A 149 -2.24 -6.81 10.53
C ALA A 149 -0.86 -7.49 10.42
N ASN A 150 0.22 -6.72 10.47
CA ASN A 150 1.58 -7.26 10.46
C ASN A 150 1.88 -8.22 11.62
N VAL A 151 1.13 -8.12 12.73
CA VAL A 151 1.22 -9.06 13.85
C VAL A 151 0.94 -10.49 13.39
N PHE A 152 -0.02 -10.70 12.50
CA PHE A 152 -0.39 -12.03 12.02
C PHE A 152 0.67 -12.68 11.14
N ARG A 153 1.50 -11.89 10.48
CA ARG A 153 2.63 -12.42 9.71
C ARG A 153 3.62 -13.19 10.58
N TYR A 154 3.74 -12.84 11.86
CA TYR A 154 4.71 -13.41 12.79
C TYR A 154 4.08 -14.17 13.96
N GLY A 155 2.78 -14.03 14.19
CA GLY A 155 2.08 -14.57 15.36
C GLY A 155 2.23 -16.09 15.53
N ASN A 156 2.06 -16.85 14.45
CA ASN A 156 2.20 -18.31 14.47
C ASN A 156 3.63 -18.78 14.79
N VAL A 157 4.64 -17.99 14.43
CA VAL A 157 6.06 -18.33 14.66
C VAL A 157 6.48 -18.02 16.08
N ARG A 158 5.92 -16.96 16.66
CA ARG A 158 6.25 -16.46 17.99
C ARG A 158 5.41 -17.06 19.11
N GLN A 159 4.43 -17.91 18.78
CA GLN A 159 3.48 -18.53 19.73
C GLN A 159 2.76 -17.50 20.63
N THR A 160 2.59 -16.28 20.15
CA THR A 160 1.97 -15.19 20.92
C THR A 160 0.46 -15.23 20.74
N ASP A 161 -0.29 -15.02 21.82
CA ASP A 161 -1.76 -14.88 21.74
C ASP A 161 -2.13 -13.60 20.99
N THR A 162 -2.62 -13.77 19.77
CA THR A 162 -3.04 -12.66 18.89
C THR A 162 -4.55 -12.43 18.92
N GLY A 163 -5.30 -13.17 19.74
CA GLY A 163 -6.77 -13.14 19.74
C GLY A 163 -7.35 -11.77 19.99
N MET A 164 -6.82 -11.03 20.97
CA MET A 164 -7.27 -9.66 21.27
C MET A 164 -6.97 -8.68 20.11
N VAL A 165 -5.77 -8.79 19.53
CA VAL A 165 -5.36 -7.95 18.39
C VAL A 165 -6.20 -8.28 17.15
N ALA A 166 -6.56 -9.56 16.95
CA ALA A 166 -7.46 -10.00 15.89
C ALA A 166 -8.82 -9.32 16.01
N HIS A 167 -9.44 -9.42 17.18
CA HIS A 167 -10.74 -8.81 17.43
C HIS A 167 -10.73 -7.30 17.23
N MET A 168 -9.67 -6.64 17.69
CA MET A 168 -9.49 -5.20 17.49
C MET A 168 -9.36 -4.85 16.01
N LEU A 169 -8.52 -5.57 15.27
CA LEU A 169 -8.33 -5.36 13.84
C LEU A 169 -9.65 -5.58 13.07
N ASP A 170 -10.40 -6.63 13.38
CA ASP A 170 -11.70 -6.92 12.78
C ASP A 170 -12.70 -5.77 12.96
N SER A 171 -12.77 -5.23 14.16
CA SER A 171 -13.61 -4.06 14.48
C SER A 171 -13.17 -2.81 13.70
N LEU A 172 -11.87 -2.53 13.63
CA LEU A 172 -11.34 -1.39 12.89
C LEU A 172 -11.58 -1.50 11.38
N ILE A 173 -11.42 -2.69 10.79
CA ILE A 173 -11.69 -2.93 9.36
C ILE A 173 -13.14 -2.58 9.02
N VAL A 174 -14.10 -3.09 9.80
CA VAL A 174 -15.52 -2.81 9.55
C VAL A 174 -15.83 -1.32 9.64
N ARG A 175 -15.30 -0.64 10.66
CA ARG A 175 -15.51 0.81 10.83
C ARG A 175 -14.85 1.63 9.73
N ALA A 176 -13.61 1.30 9.36
CA ALA A 176 -12.93 1.95 8.26
C ALA A 176 -13.67 1.73 6.93
N ALA A 177 -14.19 0.52 6.69
CA ALA A 177 -14.99 0.20 5.51
C ALA A 177 -16.27 1.05 5.42
N ILE A 178 -16.97 1.25 6.52
CA ILE A 178 -18.18 2.09 6.56
C ILE A 178 -17.86 3.55 6.21
N GLY A 179 -16.76 4.09 6.73
CA GLY A 179 -16.37 5.49 6.51
C GLY A 179 -15.67 5.76 5.17
N LEU A 180 -15.16 4.72 4.48
CA LEU A 180 -14.28 4.85 3.33
C LEU A 180 -14.87 5.68 2.17
N PRO A 181 -16.11 5.47 1.71
CA PRO A 181 -16.64 6.25 0.59
C PRO A 181 -16.74 7.75 0.91
N LEU A 182 -17.12 8.09 2.15
CA LEU A 182 -17.23 9.48 2.59
C LEU A 182 -15.84 10.12 2.73
N ALA A 183 -14.85 9.41 3.25
CA ALA A 183 -13.48 9.91 3.40
C ALA A 183 -12.80 10.19 2.06
N CYS A 184 -13.26 9.56 0.98
CA CYS A 184 -12.76 9.74 -0.38
C CYS A 184 -13.55 10.80 -1.18
N SER A 185 -14.59 11.40 -0.59
CA SER A 185 -15.48 12.36 -1.25
C SER A 185 -15.06 13.80 -0.99
N GLY A 186 -15.12 14.65 -2.02
CA GLY A 186 -14.87 16.09 -1.90
C GLY A 186 -13.42 16.47 -1.56
N ILE A 187 -12.46 15.57 -1.72
CA ILE A 187 -11.03 15.83 -1.49
C ILE A 187 -10.37 16.42 -2.75
N GLY A 188 -9.33 17.23 -2.56
CA GLY A 188 -8.52 17.76 -3.66
C GLY A 188 -7.39 16.81 -4.07
N ASP A 189 -6.76 17.12 -5.21
CA ASP A 189 -5.67 16.32 -5.82
C ASP A 189 -4.49 16.11 -4.86
N ASP A 190 -4.13 17.14 -4.07
CA ASP A 190 -3.02 17.06 -3.10
C ASP A 190 -3.25 16.02 -2.00
N SER A 191 -4.52 15.74 -1.66
CA SER A 191 -4.91 14.77 -0.64
C SER A 191 -5.16 13.37 -1.22
N ALA A 192 -5.44 13.28 -2.52
CA ALA A 192 -5.82 12.02 -3.16
C ALA A 192 -4.65 11.01 -3.23
N ASP A 193 -3.43 11.43 -3.54
CA ASP A 193 -2.26 10.53 -3.64
C ASP A 193 -1.81 9.97 -2.27
N PRO A 194 -1.71 10.76 -1.19
CA PRO A 194 -1.51 10.21 0.16
C PRO A 194 -2.60 9.24 0.58
N LEU A 195 -3.87 9.54 0.28
CA LEU A 195 -4.99 8.65 0.62
C LEU A 195 -4.96 7.36 -0.22
N ARG A 196 -4.55 7.42 -1.50
CA ARG A 196 -4.28 6.23 -2.33
C ARG A 196 -3.29 5.29 -1.64
N SER A 197 -2.17 5.83 -1.17
CA SER A 197 -1.14 5.05 -0.48
C SER A 197 -1.66 4.41 0.81
N THR A 198 -2.46 5.15 1.57
CA THR A 198 -3.11 4.67 2.79
C THR A 198 -4.14 3.57 2.48
N LEU A 199 -4.95 3.75 1.43
CA LEU A 199 -5.94 2.75 0.99
C LEU A 199 -5.30 1.44 0.55
N LEU A 200 -4.19 1.50 -0.20
CA LEU A 200 -3.41 0.32 -0.60
C LEU A 200 -2.82 -0.42 0.60
N ALA A 201 -2.28 0.30 1.58
CA ALA A 201 -1.74 -0.29 2.80
C ALA A 201 -2.85 -0.94 3.64
N ALA A 202 -4.02 -0.30 3.75
CA ALA A 202 -5.18 -0.84 4.44
C ALA A 202 -5.73 -2.08 3.72
N HIS A 203 -5.84 -2.05 2.38
CA HIS A 203 -6.24 -3.20 1.58
C HIS A 203 -5.32 -4.41 1.79
N SER A 204 -4.00 -4.18 1.78
CA SER A 204 -3.02 -5.23 2.09
C SER A 204 -3.17 -5.77 3.53
N ALA A 205 -3.55 -4.92 4.48
CA ALA A 205 -3.81 -5.33 5.87
C ALA A 205 -5.06 -6.23 5.97
N VAL A 206 -6.13 -5.91 5.24
CA VAL A 206 -7.35 -6.75 5.16
C VAL A 206 -7.01 -8.11 4.55
N ALA A 207 -6.28 -8.13 3.44
CA ALA A 207 -5.83 -9.37 2.81
C ALA A 207 -4.94 -10.23 3.74
N LEU A 208 -4.06 -9.58 4.53
CA LEU A 208 -3.20 -10.28 5.48
C LEU A 208 -3.98 -10.86 6.67
N ARG A 209 -5.07 -10.23 7.09
CA ARG A 209 -5.96 -10.72 8.15
C ARG A 209 -6.73 -11.97 7.70
N ASP A 210 -7.09 -12.04 6.42
CA ASP A 210 -7.76 -13.18 5.78
C ASP A 210 -9.01 -13.67 6.53
N ALA A 211 -9.88 -12.73 6.93
CA ALA A 211 -11.12 -13.02 7.62
C ALA A 211 -12.32 -12.76 6.68
N PRO A 212 -13.15 -13.76 6.39
CA PRO A 212 -14.18 -13.65 5.34
C PRO A 212 -15.18 -12.52 5.53
N GLU A 213 -15.66 -12.29 6.76
CA GLU A 213 -16.63 -11.23 7.06
C GLU A 213 -16.05 -9.83 6.83
N GLN A 214 -14.80 -9.61 7.28
CA GLN A 214 -14.07 -8.36 7.12
C GLN A 214 -13.72 -8.11 5.66
N THR A 215 -13.31 -9.14 4.94
CA THR A 215 -13.05 -9.08 3.51
C THR A 215 -14.30 -8.68 2.73
N GLN A 216 -15.47 -9.29 3.04
CA GLN A 216 -16.73 -8.93 2.42
C GLN A 216 -17.17 -7.50 2.74
N ALA A 217 -16.98 -7.03 3.99
CA ALA A 217 -17.26 -5.65 4.37
C ALA A 217 -16.39 -4.67 3.59
N TRP A 218 -15.11 -4.97 3.45
CA TRP A 218 -14.15 -4.20 2.69
C TRP A 218 -14.49 -4.13 1.20
N GLN A 219 -14.80 -5.27 0.59
CA GLN A 219 -15.21 -5.35 -0.82
C GLN A 219 -16.49 -4.56 -1.10
N ARG A 220 -17.46 -4.59 -0.18
CA ARG A 220 -18.66 -3.73 -0.28
C ARG A 220 -18.30 -2.26 -0.25
N ALA A 221 -17.38 -1.85 0.62
CA ALA A 221 -16.93 -0.46 0.70
C ALA A 221 -16.19 -0.03 -0.59
N LEU A 222 -15.34 -0.90 -1.17
CA LEU A 222 -14.68 -0.64 -2.45
C LEU A 222 -15.70 -0.50 -3.59
N ARG A 223 -16.76 -1.31 -3.64
CA ARG A 223 -17.83 -1.15 -4.64
C ARG A 223 -18.53 0.20 -4.49
N LEU A 224 -18.91 0.56 -3.27
CA LEU A 224 -19.52 1.86 -3.01
C LEU A 224 -18.59 3.02 -3.39
N LEU A 225 -17.29 2.88 -3.17
CA LEU A 225 -16.30 3.88 -3.56
C LEU A 225 -16.16 3.98 -5.09
N ALA A 226 -16.13 2.85 -5.79
CA ALA A 226 -16.02 2.82 -7.25
C ALA A 226 -17.22 3.51 -7.92
N ASP A 227 -18.42 3.36 -7.35
CA ASP A 227 -19.67 3.92 -7.87
C ASP A 227 -19.99 5.34 -7.35
N ALA A 228 -19.23 5.85 -6.36
CA ALA A 228 -19.53 7.13 -5.71
C ALA A 228 -19.15 8.34 -6.58
N SER A 229 -20.10 8.98 -7.22
CA SER A 229 -19.86 10.16 -8.10
C SER A 229 -19.22 11.36 -7.38
N SER A 230 -19.32 11.44 -6.06
CA SER A 230 -18.69 12.48 -5.22
C SER A 230 -17.25 12.14 -4.82
N ALA A 231 -16.79 10.90 -5.02
CA ALA A 231 -15.45 10.49 -4.67
C ALA A 231 -14.42 10.99 -5.71
N HIS A 232 -13.17 11.15 -5.25
CA HIS A 232 -12.09 11.58 -6.13
C HIS A 232 -11.82 10.52 -7.22
N PRO A 233 -11.72 10.89 -8.52
CA PRO A 233 -11.58 9.94 -9.62
C PRO A 233 -10.41 8.98 -9.48
N LEU A 234 -9.26 9.44 -8.98
CA LEU A 234 -8.10 8.59 -8.67
C LEU A 234 -8.45 7.42 -7.76
N LEU A 235 -9.27 7.66 -6.73
CA LEU A 235 -9.65 6.65 -5.74
C LEU A 235 -10.75 5.73 -6.24
N GLN A 236 -11.66 6.23 -7.09
CA GLN A 236 -12.63 5.41 -7.80
C GLN A 236 -11.94 4.40 -8.74
N GLY A 237 -10.98 4.89 -9.55
CA GLY A 237 -10.18 4.03 -10.42
C GLY A 237 -9.39 2.98 -9.64
N LEU A 238 -8.78 3.38 -8.52
CA LEU A 238 -8.10 2.42 -7.62
C LEU A 238 -9.06 1.37 -7.06
N ALA A 239 -10.23 1.77 -6.59
CA ALA A 239 -11.23 0.83 -6.06
C ALA A 239 -11.67 -0.19 -7.11
N THR A 240 -11.92 0.28 -8.35
CA THR A 240 -12.21 -0.57 -9.50
C THR A 240 -11.10 -1.58 -9.76
N ARG A 241 -9.84 -1.13 -9.71
CA ARG A 241 -8.67 -1.99 -9.89
C ARG A 241 -8.56 -3.06 -8.80
N LEU A 242 -8.74 -2.70 -7.54
CA LEU A 242 -8.65 -3.64 -6.42
C LEU A 242 -9.76 -4.70 -6.50
N LEU A 243 -10.97 -4.33 -6.90
CA LEU A 243 -12.07 -5.27 -7.12
C LEU A 243 -11.80 -6.26 -8.26
N LEU A 244 -11.14 -5.78 -9.33
CA LEU A 244 -10.71 -6.63 -10.45
C LEU A 244 -9.59 -7.59 -10.01
N ASP A 245 -8.58 -7.10 -9.31
CA ASP A 245 -7.43 -7.90 -8.86
C ASP A 245 -7.85 -9.01 -7.87
N GLU A 246 -8.87 -8.77 -7.05
CA GLU A 246 -9.47 -9.78 -6.16
C GLU A 246 -10.47 -10.72 -6.87
N GLY A 247 -10.74 -10.53 -8.15
CA GLY A 247 -11.73 -11.31 -8.89
C GLY A 247 -13.19 -11.09 -8.46
N VAL A 248 -13.45 -10.02 -7.69
CA VAL A 248 -14.79 -9.60 -7.27
C VAL A 248 -15.58 -9.01 -8.44
N TRP A 249 -14.89 -8.26 -9.30
CA TRP A 249 -15.36 -7.82 -10.60
C TRP A 249 -14.68 -8.65 -11.70
N GLN A 250 -15.44 -8.89 -12.77
CA GLN A 250 -14.90 -9.52 -13.97
C GLN A 250 -14.29 -8.44 -14.88
N ALA A 251 -13.53 -8.87 -15.89
CA ALA A 251 -12.95 -7.96 -16.88
C ALA A 251 -14.03 -7.14 -17.60
N SER A 252 -15.23 -7.69 -17.83
CA SER A 252 -16.39 -6.99 -18.40
C SER A 252 -16.88 -5.83 -17.54
N ASP A 253 -16.90 -6.01 -16.21
CA ASP A 253 -17.35 -4.97 -15.28
C ASP A 253 -16.32 -3.80 -15.25
N ALA A 254 -15.05 -4.14 -15.23
CA ALA A 254 -13.96 -3.16 -15.33
C ALA A 254 -13.97 -2.43 -16.67
N ALA A 255 -14.23 -3.14 -17.77
CA ALA A 255 -14.36 -2.55 -19.10
C ALA A 255 -15.56 -1.57 -19.20
N GLN A 256 -16.68 -1.91 -18.57
CA GLN A 256 -17.85 -1.05 -18.50
C GLN A 256 -17.55 0.24 -17.71
N ALA A 257 -16.92 0.12 -16.52
CA ALA A 257 -16.51 1.26 -15.71
C ALA A 257 -15.53 2.16 -16.48
N LEU A 258 -14.54 1.56 -17.14
CA LEU A 258 -13.53 2.26 -17.94
C LEU A 258 -14.19 2.99 -19.13
N SER A 259 -15.11 2.34 -19.86
CA SER A 259 -15.85 2.97 -20.95
C SER A 259 -16.70 4.17 -20.49
N LEU A 260 -17.29 4.08 -19.29
CA LEU A 260 -18.06 5.19 -18.71
C LEU A 260 -17.16 6.38 -18.37
N HIS A 261 -16.06 6.14 -17.64
CA HIS A 261 -15.16 7.19 -17.17
C HIS A 261 -14.29 7.79 -18.28
N LEU A 262 -14.02 7.04 -19.34
CA LEU A 262 -13.28 7.49 -20.53
C LEU A 262 -14.22 7.87 -21.71
N SER A 263 -15.49 8.09 -21.44
CA SER A 263 -16.43 8.53 -22.47
C SER A 263 -16.11 9.94 -22.98
N SER A 264 -16.54 10.26 -24.21
CA SER A 264 -16.35 11.58 -24.82
C SER A 264 -17.04 12.72 -24.05
N GLY A 265 -18.03 12.41 -23.20
CA GLY A 265 -18.70 13.38 -22.32
C GLY A 265 -18.03 13.57 -20.99
N ALA A 266 -17.00 12.76 -20.64
CA ALA A 266 -16.28 12.89 -19.39
C ALA A 266 -15.27 14.05 -19.44
N GLU A 267 -15.09 14.72 -18.30
CA GLU A 267 -14.07 15.75 -18.16
C GLU A 267 -12.67 15.14 -18.29
N PRO A 268 -11.81 15.58 -19.23
CA PRO A 268 -10.55 14.91 -19.52
C PRO A 268 -9.61 14.74 -18.33
N LEU A 269 -9.55 15.73 -17.41
CA LEU A 269 -8.75 15.65 -16.20
C LEU A 269 -9.25 14.57 -15.24
N LYS A 270 -10.55 14.47 -15.05
CA LYS A 270 -11.17 13.43 -14.22
C LYS A 270 -10.96 12.04 -14.80
N ALA A 271 -11.11 11.91 -16.12
CA ALA A 271 -10.85 10.67 -16.84
C ALA A 271 -9.38 10.22 -16.69
N ALA A 272 -8.43 11.15 -16.86
CA ALA A 272 -7.00 10.85 -16.67
C ALA A 272 -6.67 10.47 -15.23
N ALA A 273 -7.24 11.15 -14.23
CA ALA A 273 -7.03 10.82 -12.81
C ALA A 273 -7.64 9.45 -12.46
N TRP A 274 -8.83 9.13 -12.99
CA TRP A 274 -9.43 7.81 -12.82
C TRP A 274 -8.55 6.71 -13.43
N LEU A 275 -8.07 6.91 -14.65
CA LEU A 275 -7.17 5.98 -15.33
C LEU A 275 -5.86 5.78 -14.54
N GLU A 276 -5.28 6.84 -13.98
CA GLU A 276 -4.10 6.73 -13.11
C GLU A 276 -4.37 5.82 -11.90
N GLY A 277 -5.52 5.98 -11.26
CA GLY A 277 -5.94 5.13 -10.15
C GLY A 277 -6.12 3.66 -10.57
N PHE A 278 -6.81 3.43 -11.68
CA PHE A 278 -7.07 2.10 -12.22
C PHE A 278 -5.77 1.37 -12.62
N LEU A 279 -4.84 2.04 -13.26
CA LEU A 279 -3.56 1.46 -13.64
C LEU A 279 -2.63 1.21 -12.43
N ASN A 280 -2.76 2.00 -11.39
CA ASN A 280 -2.01 1.84 -10.13
C ASN A 280 -0.53 1.51 -10.32
N ARG A 281 0.14 2.23 -11.22
CA ARG A 281 1.56 2.05 -11.58
C ARG A 281 1.92 0.65 -12.13
N ASN A 282 0.96 -0.08 -12.66
CA ASN A 282 1.15 -1.42 -13.21
C ASN A 282 0.43 -1.56 -14.56
N ALA A 283 1.21 -1.76 -15.61
CA ALA A 283 0.70 -1.87 -16.98
C ALA A 283 0.19 -3.27 -17.32
N MET A 284 0.42 -4.27 -16.48
CA MET A 284 0.10 -5.68 -16.79
C MET A 284 -1.36 -5.89 -17.16
N VAL A 285 -2.28 -5.15 -16.52
CA VAL A 285 -3.72 -5.22 -16.85
C VAL A 285 -3.99 -4.84 -18.31
N LEU A 286 -3.28 -3.83 -18.83
CA LEU A 286 -3.40 -3.43 -20.24
C LEU A 286 -2.69 -4.40 -21.19
N LEU A 287 -1.61 -5.04 -20.74
CA LEU A 287 -0.84 -5.99 -21.55
C LEU A 287 -1.56 -7.33 -21.68
N HIS A 288 -2.30 -7.77 -20.67
CA HIS A 288 -3.01 -9.05 -20.68
C HIS A 288 -4.44 -8.98 -21.17
N ASP A 289 -5.09 -7.82 -21.08
CA ASP A 289 -6.47 -7.63 -21.54
C ASP A 289 -6.51 -6.72 -22.80
N ALA A 290 -6.93 -7.32 -23.91
CA ALA A 290 -7.01 -6.61 -25.19
C ALA A 290 -8.15 -5.59 -25.21
N GLN A 291 -9.26 -5.87 -24.53
CA GLN A 291 -10.43 -4.99 -24.48
C GLN A 291 -10.11 -3.72 -23.66
N LEU A 292 -9.50 -3.89 -22.49
CA LEU A 292 -9.09 -2.76 -21.66
C LEU A 292 -8.05 -1.88 -22.37
N TRP A 293 -7.07 -2.51 -23.04
CA TRP A 293 -6.12 -1.78 -23.86
C TRP A 293 -6.81 -0.95 -24.94
N GLN A 294 -7.74 -1.56 -25.67
CA GLN A 294 -8.44 -0.89 -26.77
C GLN A 294 -9.22 0.32 -26.29
N LEU A 295 -9.95 0.20 -25.18
CA LEU A 295 -10.70 1.31 -24.59
C LEU A 295 -9.81 2.49 -24.21
N VAL A 296 -8.64 2.23 -23.61
CA VAL A 296 -7.67 3.30 -23.26
C VAL A 296 -7.08 3.94 -24.51
N ASN A 297 -6.71 3.12 -25.50
CA ASN A 297 -6.16 3.59 -26.75
C ASN A 297 -7.16 4.46 -27.52
N ASP A 298 -8.40 4.01 -27.66
CA ASP A 298 -9.45 4.72 -28.37
C ASP A 298 -9.81 6.04 -27.67
N TRP A 299 -9.84 6.05 -26.34
CA TRP A 299 -10.01 7.29 -25.58
C TRP A 299 -8.88 8.28 -25.84
N LEU A 300 -7.62 7.87 -25.74
CA LEU A 300 -6.47 8.75 -26.02
C LEU A 300 -6.50 9.31 -27.43
N CYS A 301 -6.87 8.48 -28.42
CA CYS A 301 -6.97 8.88 -29.82
C CYS A 301 -8.18 9.78 -30.09
N SER A 302 -9.24 9.73 -29.28
CA SER A 302 -10.43 10.56 -29.42
C SER A 302 -10.28 11.98 -28.88
N LEU A 303 -9.23 12.25 -28.10
CA LEU A 303 -9.01 13.55 -27.48
C LEU A 303 -8.57 14.58 -28.53
N GLY A 304 -9.22 15.75 -28.54
CA GLY A 304 -8.74 16.89 -29.30
C GLY A 304 -7.41 17.41 -28.76
N GLU A 305 -6.61 18.05 -29.62
CA GLU A 305 -5.26 18.53 -29.32
C GLU A 305 -5.18 19.34 -27.98
N ALA A 306 -6.10 20.30 -27.81
CA ALA A 306 -6.13 21.14 -26.61
C ALA A 306 -6.34 20.31 -25.31
N HIS A 307 -7.26 19.34 -25.35
CA HIS A 307 -7.52 18.46 -24.21
C HIS A 307 -6.36 17.51 -23.96
N PHE A 308 -5.75 16.95 -25.00
CA PHE A 308 -4.60 16.08 -24.88
C PHE A 308 -3.41 16.79 -24.23
N VAL A 309 -3.07 18.01 -24.69
CA VAL A 309 -1.99 18.82 -24.09
C VAL A 309 -2.28 19.10 -22.60
N HIS A 310 -3.54 19.35 -22.26
CA HIS A 310 -3.93 19.64 -20.88
C HIS A 310 -3.76 18.42 -19.94
N ILE A 311 -4.07 17.20 -20.39
CA ILE A 311 -3.94 15.98 -19.58
C ILE A 311 -2.54 15.34 -19.68
N LEU A 312 -1.72 15.77 -20.62
CA LEU A 312 -0.41 15.18 -20.89
C LEU A 312 0.49 15.01 -19.63
N PRO A 313 0.55 15.97 -18.69
CA PRO A 313 1.31 15.78 -17.47
C PRO A 313 0.84 14.59 -16.62
N LEU A 314 -0.49 14.39 -16.51
CA LEU A 314 -1.10 13.28 -15.78
C LEU A 314 -0.83 11.94 -16.47
N VAL A 315 -1.07 11.88 -17.78
CA VAL A 315 -0.78 10.69 -18.59
C VAL A 315 0.71 10.32 -18.48
N ARG A 316 1.60 11.31 -18.63
CA ARG A 316 3.06 11.08 -18.47
C ARG A 316 3.42 10.57 -17.10
N ARG A 317 2.83 11.12 -16.02
CA ARG A 317 3.03 10.64 -14.64
C ARG A 317 2.59 9.19 -14.50
N THR A 318 1.41 8.85 -14.99
CA THR A 318 0.85 7.49 -14.96
C THR A 318 1.78 6.49 -15.63
N PHE A 319 2.20 6.77 -16.86
CA PHE A 319 3.06 5.86 -17.65
C PHE A 319 4.51 5.84 -17.16
N SER A 320 5.02 6.92 -16.56
CA SER A 320 6.37 6.94 -15.97
C SER A 320 6.51 5.99 -14.78
N GLY A 321 5.41 5.65 -14.11
CA GLY A 321 5.36 4.67 -13.02
C GLY A 321 5.58 3.22 -13.46
N PHE A 322 5.47 2.93 -14.75
CA PHE A 322 5.68 1.57 -15.29
C PHE A 322 7.17 1.24 -15.41
N SER A 323 7.51 -0.05 -15.36
CA SER A 323 8.86 -0.52 -15.64
C SER A 323 9.27 -0.24 -17.10
N ALA A 324 10.56 -0.25 -17.38
CA ALA A 324 11.06 -0.05 -18.74
C ALA A 324 10.55 -1.14 -19.72
N SER A 325 10.43 -2.39 -19.25
CA SER A 325 9.87 -3.49 -20.03
C SER A 325 8.40 -3.25 -20.37
N GLU A 326 7.58 -2.93 -19.37
CA GLU A 326 6.16 -2.65 -19.58
C GLU A 326 5.91 -1.51 -20.56
N ARG A 327 6.69 -0.40 -20.44
CA ARG A 327 6.59 0.72 -21.39
C ARG A 327 6.94 0.31 -22.82
N ASN A 328 7.96 -0.54 -22.98
CA ASN A 328 8.36 -1.03 -24.30
C ASN A 328 7.28 -1.92 -24.92
N ASP A 329 6.71 -2.84 -24.12
CA ASP A 329 5.66 -3.76 -24.57
C ASP A 329 4.38 -3.00 -24.98
N LEU A 330 3.97 -1.99 -24.18
CA LEU A 330 2.86 -1.09 -24.53
C LEU A 330 3.18 -0.31 -25.80
N GLY A 331 4.41 0.19 -25.97
CA GLY A 331 4.83 0.89 -27.18
C GLY A 331 4.77 0.01 -28.43
N GLN A 332 5.17 -1.25 -28.32
CA GLN A 332 5.04 -2.23 -29.42
C GLN A 332 3.57 -2.48 -29.75
N ARG A 333 2.72 -2.65 -28.74
CA ARG A 333 1.28 -2.87 -28.91
C ARG A 333 0.59 -1.68 -29.57
N ALA A 334 0.95 -0.44 -29.19
CA ALA A 334 0.45 0.77 -29.79
C ALA A 334 0.78 0.86 -31.30
N ARG A 335 2.03 0.50 -31.69
CA ARG A 335 2.45 0.46 -33.11
C ARG A 335 1.67 -0.61 -33.89
N GLN A 336 1.44 -1.80 -33.31
CA GLN A 336 0.70 -2.89 -33.95
C GLN A 336 -0.79 -2.54 -34.09
N GLY A 337 -1.40 -1.91 -33.09
CA GLY A 337 -2.79 -1.45 -33.12
C GLY A 337 -3.04 -0.37 -34.18
N GLY A 338 -2.10 0.55 -34.39
CA GLY A 338 -2.16 1.54 -35.44
C GLY A 338 -2.22 0.94 -36.86
N THR A 339 -1.48 -0.15 -37.09
CA THR A 339 -1.50 -0.86 -38.37
C THR A 339 -2.75 -1.71 -38.58
N ALA A 340 -3.33 -2.28 -37.52
CA ALA A 340 -4.59 -3.05 -37.59
C ALA A 340 -5.78 -2.16 -37.88
N HIS A 341 -5.89 -0.95 -37.31
CA HIS A 341 -6.93 0.04 -37.64
C HIS A 341 -6.78 0.58 -39.07
N ALA A 342 -5.58 0.81 -39.54
CA ALA A 342 -5.35 1.21 -40.95
C ALA A 342 -5.88 0.14 -41.92
N ASN A 343 -5.73 -1.14 -41.61
CA ASN A 343 -6.20 -2.23 -42.47
C ASN A 343 -7.72 -2.53 -42.33
N SER A 344 -8.33 -2.33 -41.17
CA SER A 344 -9.78 -2.51 -40.99
C SER A 344 -10.61 -1.34 -41.57
N HIS A 345 -10.07 -0.12 -41.53
CA HIS A 345 -10.69 1.04 -42.17
C HIS A 345 -10.55 1.05 -43.69
N ALA A 346 -9.52 0.41 -44.25
CA ALA A 346 -9.43 0.23 -45.69
C ALA A 346 -10.54 -0.66 -46.26
N ALA A 347 -11.10 -1.58 -45.45
CA ALA A 347 -12.23 -2.42 -45.86
C ALA A 347 -13.62 -1.74 -45.67
N ALA A 348 -13.72 -0.73 -44.79
CA ALA A 348 -14.95 0.02 -44.52
C ALA A 348 -15.05 1.37 -45.28
N ALA A 349 -13.99 1.75 -46.00
CA ALA A 349 -13.83 3.07 -46.59
C ALA A 349 -14.56 3.28 -47.93
N SER A 350 -15.74 2.65 -48.09
CA SER A 350 -16.56 2.97 -49.32
C SER A 350 -17.60 4.08 -49.09
N SER A 351 -17.73 4.71 -47.91
CA SER A 351 -18.71 5.77 -47.67
C SER A 351 -18.34 6.84 -46.60
N ALA A 352 -17.10 6.90 -46.09
CA ALA A 352 -16.67 7.94 -45.17
C ALA A 352 -15.70 8.94 -45.85
N PRO A 353 -15.66 10.23 -45.44
CA PRO A 353 -14.70 11.19 -45.98
C PRO A 353 -13.27 10.69 -45.71
N PRO A 354 -12.31 11.00 -46.63
CA PRO A 354 -10.96 10.46 -46.54
C PRO A 354 -10.29 10.88 -45.22
N TRP A 355 -9.81 9.89 -44.46
CA TRP A 355 -9.04 10.12 -43.26
C TRP A 355 -7.72 10.82 -43.63
N ASP A 356 -7.43 11.90 -42.91
CA ASP A 356 -6.15 12.58 -43.03
C ASP A 356 -5.08 11.79 -42.23
N PHE A 357 -4.33 10.94 -42.91
CA PHE A 357 -3.28 10.11 -42.32
C PHE A 357 -2.10 10.95 -41.77
N GLU A 358 -1.88 12.17 -42.29
CA GLU A 358 -0.86 13.07 -41.76
C GLU A 358 -1.27 13.60 -40.38
N LEU A 359 -2.57 13.98 -40.25
CA LEU A 359 -3.11 14.41 -38.94
C LEU A 359 -3.14 13.27 -37.92
N ALA A 360 -3.45 12.06 -38.34
CA ALA A 360 -3.49 10.87 -37.51
C ALA A 360 -2.10 10.39 -37.09
N ALA A 361 -1.06 10.70 -37.86
CA ALA A 361 0.33 10.38 -37.53
C ALA A 361 0.98 11.37 -36.51
N LEU A 362 0.43 12.57 -36.34
CA LEU A 362 0.98 13.59 -35.44
C LEU A 362 1.09 13.15 -33.97
N PRO A 363 0.15 12.38 -33.38
CA PRO A 363 0.27 11.90 -32.03
C PRO A 363 1.31 10.79 -31.83
N VAL A 364 1.68 10.06 -32.90
CA VAL A 364 2.57 8.89 -32.82
C VAL A 364 3.97 9.21 -32.26
N PRO A 365 4.67 10.27 -32.74
CA PRO A 365 5.97 10.64 -32.17
C PRO A 365 5.87 11.08 -30.72
N LEU A 366 4.77 11.72 -30.37
CA LEU A 366 4.52 12.18 -29.00
C LEU A 366 4.23 11.00 -28.05
N LEU A 367 3.45 10.02 -28.48
CA LEU A 367 3.24 8.76 -27.75
C LEU A 367 4.56 7.98 -27.59
N GLN A 368 5.39 7.95 -28.62
CA GLN A 368 6.72 7.36 -28.56
C GLN A 368 7.61 8.06 -27.53
N THR A 369 7.56 9.40 -27.47
CA THR A 369 8.28 10.19 -26.48
C THR A 369 7.75 9.97 -25.06
N ILE A 370 6.43 9.86 -24.88
CA ILE A 370 5.79 9.57 -23.60
C ILE A 370 6.15 8.18 -23.10
N LEU A 371 6.16 7.19 -23.98
CA LEU A 371 6.47 5.80 -23.67
C LEU A 371 7.97 5.53 -23.55
N GLY A 372 8.83 6.53 -23.85
CA GLY A 372 10.28 6.39 -23.79
C GLY A 372 10.86 5.41 -24.82
N VAL A 373 10.13 5.17 -25.92
CA VAL A 373 10.55 4.31 -27.03
C VAL A 373 11.27 5.20 -28.02
N ALA A 374 12.57 5.01 -28.19
CA ALA A 374 13.34 5.72 -29.22
C ALA A 374 12.77 5.39 -30.63
N ALA A 375 12.72 6.42 -31.50
CA ALA A 375 12.27 6.29 -32.88
C ALA A 375 13.16 5.35 -33.70
#